data_5b2130b3bf52157231b7b5296ecfa72d
#
_entry.id   5b2130b3bf52157231b7b5296ecfa72d
#
_cell.length_a   1.000
_cell.length_b   1.000
_cell.length_c   1.000
_cell.angle_alpha   90.00
_cell.angle_beta   90.00
_cell.angle_gamma   90.00
#
_symmetry.space_group_name_H-M   'P 1'
#
loop_
_entity.id
_entity.type
_entity.pdbx_description
1 polymer ?
#
loop_
_entity_poly.entity_id
_entity_poly.type
_entity_poly.pdbx_seq_one_letter_code
_entity_poly.pdbx_strand_id
1 'polypeptide(L)'
;MAWRRVGIIMETFHLRPVKSMKFTFDPFTTNVRSIRELLHMVHSPKVIATNDLVALRINVKSNRCEPVVDVDFADGEKLLLKTKNLTTMEMLEKLTLFCNAKDIKREEITHINTKLEKKKPGKRKK
;
A
#
# COMPACT_ATOMS: atom_id res chain seq x y z
N MET A 1 -0.26 20.93 -10.10
CA MET A 1 -0.42 19.94 -11.11
C MET A 1 -0.44 18.53 -10.52
N ALA A 2 -0.99 17.60 -11.24
CA ALA A 2 -1.23 16.24 -10.73
C ALA A 2 0.04 15.56 -10.19
N TRP A 3 1.16 15.67 -10.86
CA TRP A 3 2.41 15.04 -10.45
C TRP A 3 2.98 15.58 -9.14
N ARG A 4 2.78 16.85 -8.87
CA ARG A 4 3.21 17.46 -7.62
C ARG A 4 2.40 16.90 -6.44
N ARG A 5 1.10 16.71 -6.63
CA ARG A 5 0.23 16.08 -5.63
C ARG A 5 0.61 14.62 -5.40
N VAL A 6 0.90 13.90 -6.47
CA VAL A 6 1.36 12.52 -6.38
C VAL A 6 2.64 12.45 -5.56
N GLY A 7 3.59 13.35 -5.78
CA GLY A 7 4.82 13.41 -5.00
C GLY A 7 4.57 13.64 -3.51
N ILE A 8 3.66 14.53 -3.17
CA ILE A 8 3.31 14.80 -1.77
C ILE A 8 2.67 13.57 -1.12
N ILE A 9 1.76 12.90 -1.83
CA ILE A 9 1.12 11.68 -1.34
C ILE A 9 2.15 10.57 -1.14
N MET A 10 3.10 10.44 -2.07
CA MET A 10 4.15 9.42 -1.99
C MET A 10 5.08 9.57 -0.80
N GLU A 11 5.25 10.78 -0.29
CA GLU A 11 6.06 11.02 0.90
C GLU A 11 5.48 10.35 2.14
N THR A 12 4.16 10.27 2.22
CA THR A 12 3.46 9.67 3.35
C THR A 12 2.91 8.27 3.06
N PHE A 13 3.01 7.83 1.81
CA PHE A 13 2.48 6.54 1.39
C PHE A 13 3.29 5.38 1.99
N HIS A 14 2.59 4.40 2.54
CA HIS A 14 3.21 3.21 3.12
C HIS A 14 2.33 1.98 2.89
N LEU A 15 2.92 0.80 3.01
CA LEU A 15 2.23 -0.47 2.83
C LEU A 15 2.19 -1.29 4.11
N ARG A 16 2.42 -0.67 5.27
CA ARG A 16 2.49 -1.40 6.54
C ARG A 16 1.29 -2.30 6.83
N PRO A 17 0.04 -1.86 6.64
CA PRO A 17 -1.11 -2.74 6.89
C PRO A 17 -1.44 -3.70 5.74
N VAL A 18 -0.72 -3.63 4.64
CA VAL A 18 -1.00 -4.44 3.45
C VAL A 18 -0.28 -5.78 3.54
N LYS A 19 -1.02 -6.87 3.35
CA LYS A 19 -0.48 -8.22 3.31
C LYS A 19 0.01 -8.58 1.91
N SER A 20 -0.81 -8.32 0.91
CA SER A 20 -0.46 -8.62 -0.48
C SER A 20 -1.20 -7.69 -1.44
N MET A 21 -0.61 -7.47 -2.59
CA MET A 21 -1.23 -6.75 -3.71
C MET A 21 -1.05 -7.56 -4.97
N LYS A 22 -2.11 -7.70 -5.73
CA LYS A 22 -2.08 -8.39 -7.01
C LYS A 22 -2.54 -7.45 -8.11
N PHE A 23 -1.71 -7.27 -9.11
CA PHE A 23 -2.01 -6.43 -10.27
C PHE A 23 -2.33 -7.32 -11.45
N THR A 24 -3.54 -7.22 -11.96
CA THR A 24 -3.99 -7.98 -13.14
C THR A 24 -4.34 -7.00 -14.26
N PHE A 25 -3.67 -7.10 -15.37
CA PHE A 25 -3.92 -6.22 -16.52
C PHE A 25 -3.37 -6.81 -17.83
N ASP A 26 -3.88 -6.30 -18.94
CA ASP A 26 -3.33 -6.57 -20.27
C ASP A 26 -2.56 -5.32 -20.70
N PRO A 27 -1.24 -5.39 -20.90
CA PRO A 27 -0.43 -4.21 -21.23
C PRO A 27 -0.76 -3.58 -22.58
N PHE A 28 -1.45 -4.28 -23.44
CA PHE A 28 -1.79 -3.79 -24.77
C PHE A 28 -3.15 -3.09 -24.87
N THR A 29 -3.89 -3.02 -23.78
CA THR A 29 -5.14 -2.26 -23.74
C THR A 29 -4.87 -0.77 -23.52
N THR A 30 -5.84 0.07 -23.87
CA THR A 30 -5.67 1.53 -23.80
C THR A 30 -5.75 2.10 -22.39
N ASN A 31 -6.40 1.41 -21.47
CA ASN A 31 -6.72 1.94 -20.14
C ASN A 31 -5.80 1.39 -19.01
N VAL A 32 -4.56 1.09 -19.33
CA VAL A 32 -3.62 0.49 -18.38
C VAL A 32 -2.56 1.47 -17.86
N ARG A 33 -2.63 2.72 -18.26
CA ARG A 33 -1.64 3.72 -17.85
C ARG A 33 -1.61 3.90 -16.33
N SER A 34 -2.77 4.02 -15.72
CA SER A 34 -2.89 4.24 -14.28
C SER A 34 -2.36 3.06 -13.47
N ILE A 35 -2.69 1.84 -13.86
CA ILE A 35 -2.21 0.65 -13.16
C ILE A 35 -0.70 0.47 -13.32
N ARG A 36 -0.16 0.79 -14.48
CA ARG A 36 1.29 0.72 -14.72
C ARG A 36 2.05 1.74 -13.88
N GLU A 37 1.54 2.96 -13.79
CA GLU A 37 2.14 3.99 -12.96
C GLU A 37 2.09 3.62 -11.48
N LEU A 38 0.95 3.11 -11.01
CA LEU A 38 0.80 2.64 -9.63
C LEU A 38 1.77 1.50 -9.34
N LEU A 39 1.88 0.55 -10.25
CA LEU A 39 2.80 -0.58 -10.11
C LEU A 39 4.24 -0.11 -9.94
N HIS A 40 4.65 0.85 -10.75
CA HIS A 40 5.98 1.45 -10.67
C HIS A 40 6.21 2.14 -9.33
N MET A 41 5.23 2.90 -8.86
CA MET A 41 5.33 3.63 -7.59
C MET A 41 5.38 2.70 -6.39
N VAL A 42 4.57 1.63 -6.41
CA VAL A 42 4.54 0.65 -5.31
C VAL A 42 5.86 -0.11 -5.20
N HIS A 43 6.54 -0.32 -6.33
CA HIS A 43 7.85 -0.99 -6.34
C HIS A 43 9.01 -0.05 -6.03
N SER A 44 8.74 1.20 -5.70
CA SER A 44 9.77 2.14 -5.25
C SER A 44 10.46 1.62 -4.00
N PRO A 45 11.80 1.74 -3.87
CA PRO A 45 12.52 1.29 -2.67
C PRO A 45 11.99 1.90 -1.38
N LYS A 46 11.57 3.16 -1.41
CA LYS A 46 10.98 3.83 -0.25
C LYS A 46 9.71 3.13 0.24
N VAL A 47 8.83 2.77 -0.69
CA VAL A 47 7.55 2.13 -0.36
C VAL A 47 7.77 0.70 0.11
N ILE A 48 8.63 -0.05 -0.55
CA ILE A 48 8.95 -1.43 -0.18
C ILE A 48 9.58 -1.48 1.22
N ALA A 49 10.42 -0.50 1.55
CA ALA A 49 11.04 -0.41 2.87
C ALA A 49 10.03 -0.25 4.02
N THR A 50 8.83 0.24 3.75
CA THR A 50 7.79 0.36 4.77
C THR A 50 7.19 -0.98 5.18
N ASN A 51 7.26 -1.99 4.32
CA ASN A 51 6.79 -3.34 4.62
C ASN A 51 7.55 -4.37 3.77
N ASP A 52 8.54 -5.00 4.36
CA ASP A 52 9.36 -5.99 3.68
C ASP A 52 8.62 -7.31 3.39
N LEU A 53 7.54 -7.56 4.12
CA LEU A 53 6.79 -8.81 4.03
C LEU A 53 5.63 -8.75 3.03
N VAL A 54 5.41 -7.61 2.40
CA VAL A 54 4.32 -7.49 1.43
C VAL A 54 4.60 -8.35 0.19
N ALA A 55 3.59 -9.11 -0.22
CA ALA A 55 3.67 -9.92 -1.43
C ALA A 55 3.10 -9.13 -2.60
N LEU A 56 3.96 -8.68 -3.49
CA LEU A 56 3.57 -7.96 -4.70
C LEU A 56 3.56 -8.93 -5.88
N ARG A 57 2.40 -9.17 -6.44
CA ARG A 57 2.23 -10.10 -7.56
C ARG A 57 1.74 -9.36 -8.78
N ILE A 58 2.30 -9.70 -9.93
CA ILE A 58 1.91 -9.14 -11.22
C ILE A 58 1.38 -10.26 -12.09
N ASN A 59 0.14 -10.12 -12.54
CA ASN A 59 -0.48 -11.09 -13.41
C ASN A 59 -0.79 -10.43 -14.75
N VAL A 60 0.12 -10.59 -15.70
CA VAL A 60 -0.03 -10.04 -17.05
C VAL A 60 -0.79 -11.04 -17.91
N LYS A 61 -1.90 -10.60 -18.47
CA LYS A 61 -2.72 -11.42 -19.35
C LYS A 61 -2.81 -10.75 -20.74
N SER A 62 -3.07 -11.55 -21.76
CA SER A 62 -3.21 -11.05 -23.13
C SER A 62 -4.64 -11.20 -23.67
N ASN A 63 -5.61 -11.40 -22.80
CA ASN A 63 -7.02 -11.61 -23.17
C ASN A 63 -7.88 -10.35 -23.10
N ARG A 64 -7.25 -9.19 -23.13
CA ARG A 64 -7.92 -7.88 -23.03
C ARG A 64 -8.78 -7.72 -21.79
N CYS A 65 -8.32 -8.29 -20.68
CA CYS A 65 -9.01 -8.16 -19.40
C CYS A 65 -8.97 -6.72 -18.89
N GLU A 66 -9.94 -6.35 -18.08
CA GLU A 66 -9.93 -5.05 -17.44
C GLU A 66 -8.81 -4.97 -16.40
N PRO A 67 -8.13 -3.82 -16.29
CA PRO A 67 -7.10 -3.66 -15.26
C PRO A 67 -7.72 -3.60 -13.87
N VAL A 68 -7.22 -4.45 -12.98
CA VAL A 68 -7.73 -4.59 -11.61
C VAL A 68 -6.58 -4.72 -10.65
N VAL A 69 -6.70 -4.10 -9.49
CA VAL A 69 -5.76 -4.26 -8.37
C VAL A 69 -6.50 -4.87 -7.20
N ASP A 70 -6.06 -6.03 -6.76
CA ASP A 70 -6.56 -6.68 -5.54
C ASP A 70 -5.60 -6.39 -4.40
N VAL A 71 -6.11 -5.80 -3.33
CA VAL A 71 -5.32 -5.50 -2.14
C VAL A 71 -5.88 -6.29 -0.96
N ASP A 72 -5.04 -7.14 -0.37
CA ASP A 72 -5.39 -7.87 0.84
C ASP A 72 -4.68 -7.22 2.03
N PHE A 73 -5.45 -6.80 3.01
CA PHE A 73 -4.91 -6.22 4.24
C PHE A 73 -4.68 -7.31 5.29
N ALA A 74 -3.81 -7.01 6.24
CA ALA A 74 -3.50 -7.92 7.34
C ALA A 74 -4.71 -8.21 8.22
N ASP A 75 -5.70 -7.33 8.25
CA ASP A 75 -6.96 -7.51 8.99
C ASP A 75 -7.87 -8.58 8.40
N GLY A 76 -7.60 -9.02 7.19
CA GLY A 76 -8.48 -9.89 6.42
C GLY A 76 -9.43 -9.16 5.49
N GLU A 77 -9.44 -7.83 5.51
CA GLU A 77 -10.23 -7.05 4.56
C GLU A 77 -9.58 -7.05 3.19
N LYS A 78 -10.41 -6.97 2.18
CA LYS A 78 -9.97 -6.95 0.78
C LYS A 78 -10.47 -5.69 0.10
N LEU A 79 -9.60 -5.07 -0.70
CA LEU A 79 -9.95 -3.91 -1.50
C LEU A 79 -9.75 -4.25 -2.97
N LEU A 80 -10.78 -4.03 -3.77
CA LEU A 80 -10.70 -4.23 -5.22
C LEU A 80 -10.75 -2.88 -5.90
N LEU A 81 -9.72 -2.54 -6.64
CA LEU A 81 -9.65 -1.31 -7.42
C LEU A 81 -9.77 -1.62 -8.90
N LYS A 82 -10.84 -1.17 -9.51
CA LYS A 82 -11.00 -1.24 -10.97
C LYS A 82 -10.38 0.03 -11.56
N THR A 83 -9.21 -0.10 -12.12
CA THR A 83 -8.36 1.04 -12.49
C THR A 83 -8.66 1.63 -13.86
N LYS A 84 -9.60 1.04 -14.58
CA LYS A 84 -9.95 1.49 -15.94
C LYS A 84 -10.29 2.98 -16.00
N ASN A 85 -11.09 3.46 -15.06
CA ASN A 85 -11.56 4.85 -15.01
C ASN A 85 -10.95 5.66 -13.86
N LEU A 86 -9.95 5.12 -13.18
CA LEU A 86 -9.30 5.78 -12.06
C LEU A 86 -7.96 6.36 -12.50
N THR A 87 -7.66 7.56 -12.02
CA THR A 87 -6.34 8.15 -12.21
C THR A 87 -5.38 7.60 -11.15
N THR A 88 -4.09 7.69 -11.41
CA THR A 88 -3.06 7.28 -10.45
C THR A 88 -3.20 8.00 -9.12
N MET A 89 -3.50 9.29 -9.16
CA MET A 89 -3.68 10.11 -7.97
C MET A 89 -4.86 9.63 -7.13
N GLU A 90 -6.00 9.33 -7.76
CA GLU A 90 -7.19 8.82 -7.07
C GLU A 90 -6.92 7.49 -6.38
N MET A 91 -6.20 6.59 -7.05
CA MET A 91 -5.82 5.31 -6.47
C MET A 91 -4.90 5.48 -5.27
N LEU A 92 -3.90 6.36 -5.39
CA LEU A 92 -2.99 6.64 -4.29
C LEU A 92 -3.71 7.28 -3.11
N GLU A 93 -4.63 8.20 -3.35
CA GLU A 93 -5.42 8.81 -2.30
C GLU A 93 -6.25 7.77 -1.53
N LYS A 94 -6.93 6.90 -2.25
CA LYS A 94 -7.72 5.83 -1.63
C LYS A 94 -6.86 4.86 -0.84
N LEU A 95 -5.75 4.42 -1.41
CA LEU A 95 -4.83 3.51 -0.73
C LEU A 95 -4.24 4.16 0.53
N THR A 96 -3.85 5.43 0.44
CA THR A 96 -3.32 6.18 1.58
C THR A 96 -4.36 6.29 2.68
N LEU A 97 -5.61 6.59 2.32
CA LEU A 97 -6.69 6.70 3.27
C LEU A 97 -6.91 5.40 4.04
N PHE A 98 -6.98 4.27 3.34
CA PHE A 98 -7.18 2.96 3.96
C PHE A 98 -5.96 2.54 4.79
N CYS A 99 -4.76 2.78 4.29
CA CYS A 99 -3.53 2.44 5.02
C CYS A 99 -3.38 3.25 6.29
N ASN A 100 -3.67 4.54 6.26
CA ASN A 100 -3.60 5.39 7.43
C ASN A 100 -4.65 5.01 8.49
N ALA A 101 -5.86 4.69 8.05
CA ALA A 101 -6.91 4.27 8.96
C ALA A 101 -6.55 2.99 9.72
N LYS A 102 -5.86 2.06 9.05
CA LYS A 102 -5.42 0.80 9.67
C LYS A 102 -4.13 0.97 10.49
N ASP A 103 -3.30 1.90 10.11
CA ASP A 103 -2.01 2.14 10.76
C ASP A 103 -2.16 2.77 12.14
N ILE A 104 -3.19 3.56 12.37
CA ILE A 104 -3.48 4.17 13.66
C ILE A 104 -3.56 3.11 14.77
N LYS A 105 -4.17 1.98 14.49
CA LYS A 105 -4.26 0.86 15.43
C LYS A 105 -2.90 0.30 15.79
N ARG A 106 -1.99 0.22 14.82
CA ARG A 106 -0.63 -0.25 15.03
C ARG A 106 0.19 0.69 15.90
N GLU A 107 0.03 1.96 15.70
CA GLU A 107 0.73 2.97 16.50
C GLU A 107 0.34 2.88 17.97
N GLU A 108 -0.93 2.68 18.26
CA GLU A 108 -1.41 2.49 19.64
C GLU A 108 -0.78 1.25 20.28
N ILE A 109 -0.75 0.14 19.56
CA ILE A 109 -0.13 -1.10 20.04
C ILE A 109 1.37 -0.91 20.29
N THR A 110 2.05 -0.24 19.38
CA THR A 110 3.48 0.05 19.50
C THR A 110 3.77 0.90 20.73
N HIS A 111 2.95 1.91 21.00
CA HIS A 111 3.08 2.75 22.18
C HIS A 111 2.94 1.96 23.48
N ILE A 112 1.96 1.06 23.55
CA ILE A 112 1.75 0.20 24.70
C ILE A 112 2.97 -0.70 24.94
N ASN A 113 3.47 -1.30 23.89
CA ASN A 113 4.65 -2.17 23.99
C ASN A 113 5.90 -1.41 24.45
N THR A 114 6.09 -0.20 23.96
CA THR A 114 7.23 0.63 24.33
C THR A 114 7.18 0.99 25.81
N LYS A 115 6.00 1.30 26.34
CA LYS A 115 5.84 1.60 27.75
C LYS A 115 6.16 0.40 28.63
N LEU A 116 5.73 -0.79 28.22
CA LEU A 116 6.03 -2.03 28.95
C LEU A 116 7.51 -2.36 28.92
N GLU A 117 8.16 -2.16 27.79
CA GLU A 117 9.60 -2.38 27.66
C GLU A 117 10.41 -1.44 28.54
N LYS A 118 10.00 -0.20 28.65
CA LYS A 118 10.67 0.79 29.52
C LYS A 118 10.56 0.45 30.99
N LYS A 119 9.50 -0.22 31.41
CA LYS A 119 9.35 -0.63 32.83
C LYS A 119 10.30 -1.76 33.18
N LYS A 120 10.57 -2.67 32.29
CA LYS A 120 11.45 -3.82 32.55
C LYS A 120 12.88 -3.44 32.94
N PRO A 121 13.56 -2.53 32.18
CA PRO A 121 14.93 -2.15 32.57
C PRO A 121 15.04 -1.48 33.94
N GLY A 122 14.01 -0.76 34.34
CA GLY A 122 13.99 -0.12 35.66
C GLY A 122 14.08 -1.09 36.83
N LYS A 123 13.55 -2.29 36.70
CA LYS A 123 13.59 -3.32 37.71
C LYS A 123 14.95 -4.01 37.86
N ARG A 124 15.75 -3.97 36.82
CA ARG A 124 17.07 -4.64 36.80
C ARG A 124 18.17 -3.88 37.53
N LYS A 125 17.96 -2.63 37.85
CA LYS A 125 18.97 -1.78 38.44
C LYS A 125 19.17 -2.02 39.95
N LYS A 126 18.43 -2.90 40.50
CA LYS A 126 18.72 -3.35 41.85
C LYS A 126 19.79 -4.43 41.82
#